data_0de26a79a4c7115fd61f7587ce5be163
#
_entry.id   0de26a79a4c7115fd61f7587ce5be163
#
_cell.length_a   1.000
_cell.length_b   1.000
_cell.length_c   1.000
_cell.angle_alpha   90.00
_cell.angle_beta   90.00
_cell.angle_gamma   90.00
#
_symmetry.space_group_name_H-M   'P 1'
#
loop_
_entity.id
_entity.type
_entity.pdbx_description
1 polymer ?
#
loop_
_entity_poly.entity_id
_entity_poly.type
_entity_poly.pdbx_seq_one_letter_code
_entity_poly.pdbx_strand_id
1 'polypeptide(L)'
;MKKLGKSTKKGFTLVELIVVLVILAVLAAMLVPALTGYIKRARQEKDYQMAATVLTAAQSAATYQYSQGNPSTGTLTITGATDAGNNTKVMDLIGDASGLVTDISFTSDTNGIITGGSVKINKYTYTWNPGTATWTAS
;
A
#
# COMPACT_ATOMS: atom_id res chain seq x y z
N MET A 1 47.50 39.19 21.84
CA MET A 1 46.92 39.17 21.78
C MET A 1 45.93 38.86 21.72
N LYS A 2 45.37 38.30 21.61
CA LYS A 2 44.56 38.19 21.45
C LYS A 2 43.77 37.42 21.66
N LYS A 3 43.38 36.86 22.12
CA LYS A 3 42.56 36.23 22.45
C LYS A 3 41.38 36.52 22.11
N LEU A 4 41.20 36.68 21.43
CA LEU A 4 40.28 37.18 20.90
C LEU A 4 39.17 36.43 20.69
N GLY A 5 39.21 35.57 20.05
CA GLY A 5 38.10 34.82 19.63
C GLY A 5 37.27 34.26 20.66
N LYS A 6 37.81 34.07 21.80
CA LYS A 6 37.07 33.51 22.74
C LYS A 6 36.14 34.37 23.33
N SER A 7 36.41 35.46 23.49
CA SER A 7 35.53 36.32 24.21
C SER A 7 34.28 36.74 23.45
N THR A 8 34.39 36.83 22.15
CA THR A 8 33.28 37.26 21.36
C THR A 8 32.28 36.19 21.09
N LYS A 9 32.74 34.99 21.11
CA LYS A 9 31.85 34.01 20.82
C LYS A 9 31.40 33.41 22.04
N LYS A 10 30.32 33.78 22.46
CA LYS A 10 29.74 33.14 23.51
C LYS A 10 29.20 31.87 23.04
N GLY A 11 29.84 30.83 23.12
CA GLY A 11 29.31 29.52 22.88
C GLY A 11 28.18 29.20 23.83
N PHE A 12 27.40 28.21 23.53
CA PHE A 12 26.40 27.71 24.43
C PHE A 12 27.07 27.07 25.64
N THR A 13 26.50 27.24 26.80
CA THR A 13 26.91 26.50 27.97
C THR A 13 26.49 25.06 27.89
N LEU A 14 27.13 24.19 28.63
CA LEU A 14 26.77 22.80 28.71
C LEU A 14 25.34 22.62 29.20
N VAL A 15 24.94 23.40 30.19
CA VAL A 15 23.56 23.35 30.73
C VAL A 15 22.53 23.76 29.70
N GLU A 16 22.80 24.78 28.90
CA GLU A 16 21.91 25.21 27.83
C GLU A 16 21.72 24.11 26.79
N LEU A 17 22.76 23.41 26.40
CA LEU A 17 22.69 22.30 25.48
C LEU A 17 21.89 21.14 26.07
N ILE A 18 22.11 20.80 27.33
CA ILE A 18 21.38 19.72 27.99
C ILE A 18 19.90 20.05 28.07
N VAL A 19 19.54 21.28 28.44
CA VAL A 19 18.14 21.71 28.53
C VAL A 19 17.46 21.61 27.16
N VAL A 20 18.10 22.05 26.10
CA VAL A 20 17.57 21.96 24.75
C VAL A 20 17.36 20.50 24.35
N LEU A 21 18.32 19.64 24.61
CA LEU A 21 18.20 18.22 24.29
C LEU A 21 17.06 17.56 25.06
N VAL A 22 16.87 17.89 26.33
CA VAL A 22 15.77 17.35 27.14
C VAL A 22 14.43 17.83 26.59
N ILE A 23 14.29 19.10 26.23
CA ILE A 23 13.06 19.62 25.65
C ILE A 23 12.76 18.92 24.34
N LEU A 24 13.74 18.77 23.45
CA LEU A 24 13.56 18.06 22.20
C LEU A 24 13.20 16.61 22.39
N ALA A 25 13.80 15.95 23.38
CA ALA A 25 13.48 14.57 23.70
C ALA A 25 12.04 14.40 24.17
N VAL A 26 11.56 15.29 25.04
CA VAL A 26 10.17 15.27 25.50
C VAL A 26 9.18 15.51 24.35
N LEU A 27 9.45 16.52 23.54
CA LEU A 27 8.61 16.82 22.38
C LEU A 27 8.61 15.65 21.39
N ALA A 28 9.76 15.08 21.11
CA ALA A 28 9.85 13.91 20.24
C ALA A 28 9.08 12.72 20.78
N ALA A 29 9.15 12.49 22.08
CA ALA A 29 8.44 11.38 22.74
C ALA A 29 6.91 11.49 22.57
N MET A 30 6.39 12.70 22.48
CA MET A 30 4.97 12.93 22.23
C MET A 30 4.60 12.83 20.74
N LEU A 31 5.47 13.31 19.86
CA LEU A 31 5.19 13.37 18.43
C LEU A 31 5.37 12.04 17.71
N VAL A 32 6.35 11.26 18.10
CA VAL A 32 6.68 10.01 17.40
C VAL A 32 5.53 9.01 17.39
N PRO A 33 4.85 8.70 18.51
CA PRO A 33 3.72 7.78 18.50
C PRO A 33 2.57 8.25 17.62
N ALA A 34 2.26 9.55 17.66
CA ALA A 34 1.20 10.13 16.81
C ALA A 34 1.56 10.05 15.33
N LEU A 35 2.79 10.39 15.00
CA LEU A 35 3.29 10.36 13.63
C LEU A 35 3.29 8.93 13.06
N THR A 36 3.65 7.95 13.85
CA THR A 36 3.62 6.54 13.44
C THR A 36 2.22 6.11 13.05
N GLY A 37 1.20 6.52 13.79
CA GLY A 37 -0.19 6.25 13.47
C GLY A 37 -0.61 6.87 12.13
N TYR A 38 -0.22 8.12 11.89
CA TYR A 38 -0.51 8.80 10.63
C TYR A 38 0.18 8.13 9.44
N ILE A 39 1.43 7.76 9.58
CA ILE A 39 2.19 7.08 8.52
C ILE A 39 1.53 5.75 8.18
N LYS A 40 1.10 5.00 9.19
CA LYS A 40 0.42 3.72 8.97
C LYS A 40 -0.87 3.92 8.18
N ARG A 41 -1.69 4.89 8.55
CA ARG A 41 -2.93 5.22 7.82
C ARG A 41 -2.65 5.64 6.38
N ALA A 42 -1.68 6.51 6.19
CA ALA A 42 -1.32 6.99 4.86
C ALA A 42 -0.87 5.83 3.95
N ARG A 43 -0.12 4.88 4.48
CA ARG A 43 0.27 3.67 3.75
C ARG A 43 -0.92 2.80 3.41
N GLN A 44 -1.82 2.59 4.36
CA GLN A 44 -3.04 1.81 4.11
C GLN A 44 -3.93 2.46 3.05
N GLU A 45 -4.10 3.77 3.08
CA GLU A 45 -4.87 4.48 2.06
C GLU A 45 -4.23 4.34 0.68
N LYS A 46 -2.92 4.44 0.60
CA LYS A 46 -2.19 4.21 -0.64
C LYS A 46 -2.37 2.77 -1.13
N ASP A 47 -2.29 1.81 -0.23
CA ASP A 47 -2.48 0.39 -0.55
C ASP A 47 -3.91 0.11 -1.00
N TYR A 48 -4.92 0.75 -0.40
CA TYR A 48 -6.31 0.64 -0.85
C TYR A 48 -6.51 1.18 -2.26
N GLN A 49 -5.87 2.29 -2.60
CA GLN A 49 -5.90 2.83 -3.96
C GLN A 49 -5.27 1.86 -4.95
N MET A 50 -4.16 1.26 -4.57
CA MET A 50 -3.49 0.25 -5.38
C MET A 50 -4.33 -1.01 -5.52
N ALA A 51 -4.94 -1.47 -4.43
CA ALA A 51 -5.86 -2.61 -4.46
C ALA A 51 -7.07 -2.34 -5.35
N ALA A 52 -7.61 -1.13 -5.33
CA ALA A 52 -8.70 -0.73 -6.23
C ALA A 52 -8.25 -0.74 -7.71
N THR A 53 -7.03 -0.33 -7.99
CA THR A 53 -6.46 -0.42 -9.33
C THR A 53 -6.35 -1.88 -9.79
N VAL A 54 -5.87 -2.75 -8.93
CA VAL A 54 -5.78 -4.19 -9.20
C VAL A 54 -7.17 -4.79 -9.42
N LEU A 55 -8.16 -4.40 -8.63
CA LEU A 55 -9.54 -4.85 -8.80
C LEU A 55 -10.10 -4.43 -10.17
N THR A 56 -9.87 -3.19 -10.58
CA THR A 56 -10.31 -2.69 -11.89
C THR A 56 -9.62 -3.47 -13.02
N ALA A 57 -8.34 -3.75 -12.88
CA ALA A 57 -7.60 -4.55 -13.84
C ALA A 57 -8.13 -5.99 -13.88
N ALA A 58 -8.42 -6.58 -12.73
CA ALA A 58 -9.01 -7.91 -12.63
C ALA A 58 -10.39 -7.96 -13.26
N GLN A 59 -11.21 -6.94 -13.05
CA GLN A 59 -12.53 -6.84 -13.68
C GLN A 59 -12.41 -6.73 -15.20
N SER A 60 -11.45 -5.98 -15.71
CA SER A 60 -11.18 -5.87 -17.14
C SER A 60 -10.73 -7.21 -17.72
N ALA A 61 -9.89 -7.94 -17.01
CA ALA A 61 -9.43 -9.26 -17.44
C ALA A 61 -10.58 -10.27 -17.44
N ALA A 62 -11.45 -10.24 -16.43
CA ALA A 62 -12.62 -11.10 -16.37
C ALA A 62 -13.60 -10.81 -17.52
N THR A 63 -13.86 -9.55 -17.79
CA THR A 63 -14.73 -9.12 -18.89
C THR A 63 -14.16 -9.55 -20.25
N TYR A 64 -12.86 -9.41 -20.42
CA TYR A 64 -12.21 -9.85 -21.66
C TYR A 64 -12.36 -11.35 -21.87
N GLN A 65 -12.16 -12.15 -20.84
CA GLN A 65 -12.30 -13.59 -20.93
C GLN A 65 -13.74 -14.01 -21.21
N TYR A 66 -14.66 -13.34 -20.58
CA TYR A 66 -16.07 -13.57 -20.86
C TYR A 66 -16.39 -13.27 -22.34
N SER A 67 -15.84 -12.20 -22.89
CA SER A 67 -16.05 -11.83 -24.30
C SER A 67 -15.46 -12.85 -25.29
N GLN A 68 -14.46 -13.60 -24.87
CA GLN A 68 -13.85 -14.65 -25.67
C GLN A 68 -14.58 -15.99 -25.57
N GLY A 69 -15.73 -16.03 -24.88
CA GLY A 69 -16.48 -17.25 -24.71
C GLY A 69 -15.88 -18.24 -23.72
N ASN A 70 -14.93 -17.79 -22.94
CA ASN A 70 -14.33 -18.55 -21.87
C ASN A 70 -14.59 -17.81 -20.55
N PRO A 71 -15.33 -18.35 -19.65
CA PRO A 71 -15.35 -19.74 -19.20
C PRO A 71 -16.59 -20.49 -19.63
N SER A 72 -16.38 -21.70 -19.99
CA SER A 72 -17.49 -22.61 -20.29
C SER A 72 -18.21 -23.11 -19.03
N THR A 73 -17.72 -22.80 -17.85
CA THR A 73 -18.29 -23.29 -16.61
C THR A 73 -18.04 -22.34 -15.45
N GLY A 74 -18.87 -21.37 -15.30
CA GLY A 74 -19.17 -20.81 -14.00
C GLY A 74 -18.24 -19.74 -13.45
N THR A 75 -17.14 -20.05 -12.86
CA THR A 75 -16.31 -19.09 -12.15
C THR A 75 -14.90 -19.06 -12.70
N LEU A 76 -14.39 -17.83 -12.94
CA LEU A 76 -12.99 -17.62 -13.28
C LEU A 76 -12.21 -17.29 -12.04
N THR A 77 -11.07 -17.94 -11.87
CA THR A 77 -10.10 -17.55 -10.87
C THR A 77 -9.00 -16.74 -11.57
N ILE A 78 -8.83 -15.50 -11.15
CA ILE A 78 -7.81 -14.60 -11.66
C ILE A 78 -6.71 -14.55 -10.62
N THR A 79 -5.56 -15.12 -10.95
CA THR A 79 -4.43 -15.22 -10.02
C THR A 79 -3.25 -14.42 -10.51
N GLY A 80 -2.42 -13.97 -9.60
CA GLY A 80 -1.19 -13.25 -9.91
C GLY A 80 0.02 -14.11 -10.21
N ALA A 81 -0.11 -15.44 -10.14
CA ALA A 81 1.01 -16.32 -10.40
C ALA A 81 1.07 -16.71 -11.89
N THR A 82 2.16 -16.54 -12.46
CA THR A 82 2.78 -17.03 -13.71
C THR A 82 1.97 -17.83 -14.74
N ASP A 83 0.68 -17.87 -14.69
CA ASP A 83 -0.09 -18.66 -15.61
C ASP A 83 -0.60 -17.84 -16.80
N ALA A 84 -0.34 -18.36 -17.93
CA ALA A 84 -0.24 -17.66 -19.19
C ALA A 84 -1.51 -17.03 -19.77
N GLY A 85 -2.61 -17.11 -19.13
CA GLY A 85 -3.85 -16.62 -19.74
C GLY A 85 -4.35 -15.29 -19.19
N ASN A 86 -4.50 -15.22 -17.88
CA ASN A 86 -5.17 -14.11 -17.23
C ASN A 86 -4.24 -13.15 -16.51
N ASN A 87 -3.14 -13.67 -16.04
CA ASN A 87 -2.23 -12.92 -15.20
C ASN A 87 -1.45 -11.85 -15.90
N THR A 88 -0.99 -12.15 -17.08
CA THR A 88 -0.23 -11.21 -17.89
C THR A 88 -1.03 -9.93 -18.08
N LYS A 89 -2.35 -10.05 -18.25
CA LYS A 89 -3.18 -8.87 -18.48
C LYS A 89 -3.41 -8.03 -17.25
N VAL A 90 -3.62 -8.64 -16.10
CA VAL A 90 -3.76 -7.88 -14.85
C VAL A 90 -2.46 -7.17 -14.52
N MET A 91 -1.34 -7.87 -14.59
CA MET A 91 -0.03 -7.27 -14.32
C MET A 91 0.33 -6.19 -15.34
N ASP A 92 0.03 -6.39 -16.61
CA ASP A 92 0.25 -5.38 -17.63
C ASP A 92 -0.58 -4.12 -17.40
N LEU A 93 -1.80 -4.28 -16.93
CA LEU A 93 -2.71 -3.16 -16.68
C LEU A 93 -2.33 -2.35 -15.43
N ILE A 94 -1.71 -2.97 -14.44
CA ILE A 94 -1.29 -2.27 -13.22
C ILE A 94 0.09 -1.60 -13.36
N GLY A 95 0.85 -1.94 -14.40
CA GLY A 95 2.10 -1.26 -14.72
C GLY A 95 3.11 -1.26 -13.57
N ASP A 96 3.53 -0.07 -13.14
CA ASP A 96 4.56 0.09 -12.10
C ASP A 96 4.16 -0.49 -10.74
N ALA A 97 2.88 -0.71 -10.50
CA ALA A 97 2.41 -1.32 -9.26
C ALA A 97 2.77 -2.81 -9.17
N SER A 98 3.11 -3.44 -10.28
CA SER A 98 3.40 -4.87 -10.33
C SER A 98 4.51 -5.32 -9.38
N GLY A 99 5.49 -4.46 -9.11
CA GLY A 99 6.58 -4.76 -8.19
C GLY A 99 6.18 -4.79 -6.71
N LEU A 100 5.08 -4.16 -6.37
CA LEU A 100 4.56 -4.09 -4.99
C LEU A 100 3.47 -5.12 -4.75
N VAL A 101 2.79 -5.54 -5.80
CA VAL A 101 1.73 -6.54 -5.76
C VAL A 101 2.35 -7.91 -5.94
N THR A 102 2.22 -8.76 -4.94
CA THR A 102 2.87 -10.07 -4.94
C THR A 102 1.92 -11.24 -5.14
N ASP A 103 0.65 -11.04 -4.84
CA ASP A 103 -0.33 -12.10 -4.96
C ASP A 103 -1.70 -11.51 -5.31
N ILE A 104 -2.35 -12.09 -6.29
CA ILE A 104 -3.66 -11.67 -6.76
C ILE A 104 -4.52 -12.91 -6.85
N SER A 105 -5.67 -12.89 -6.22
CA SER A 105 -6.62 -13.98 -6.29
C SER A 105 -8.04 -13.41 -6.26
N PHE A 106 -8.67 -13.33 -7.41
CA PHE A 106 -10.07 -12.92 -7.55
C PHE A 106 -10.89 -14.01 -8.20
N THR A 107 -12.16 -14.03 -7.88
CA THR A 107 -13.14 -14.91 -8.53
C THR A 107 -14.18 -14.07 -9.23
N SER A 108 -14.65 -14.53 -10.36
CA SER A 108 -15.78 -13.92 -11.09
C SER A 108 -16.94 -14.88 -11.19
N ASP A 109 -18.10 -14.32 -11.43
CA ASP A 109 -19.30 -15.12 -11.75
C ASP A 109 -19.34 -15.49 -13.23
N THR A 110 -20.43 -16.15 -13.62
CA THR A 110 -20.67 -16.57 -15.00
C THR A 110 -20.85 -15.41 -16.00
N ASN A 111 -21.03 -14.21 -15.50
CA ASN A 111 -21.16 -13.00 -16.31
C ASN A 111 -19.87 -12.18 -16.41
N GLY A 112 -18.79 -12.67 -15.81
CA GLY A 112 -17.52 -11.98 -15.79
C GLY A 112 -17.44 -10.85 -14.75
N ILE A 113 -18.31 -10.86 -13.74
CA ILE A 113 -18.29 -9.87 -12.67
C ILE A 113 -17.52 -10.44 -11.48
N ILE A 114 -16.59 -9.66 -10.93
CA ILE A 114 -15.81 -10.07 -9.77
C ILE A 114 -16.72 -10.24 -8.55
N THR A 115 -16.70 -11.42 -7.96
CA THR A 115 -17.52 -11.77 -6.80
C THR A 115 -16.76 -11.75 -5.49
N GLY A 116 -15.45 -11.53 -5.52
CA GLY A 116 -14.63 -11.43 -4.34
C GLY A 116 -13.18 -11.74 -4.67
N GLY A 117 -12.33 -11.61 -3.68
CA GLY A 117 -10.93 -11.94 -3.82
C GLY A 117 -10.03 -11.11 -2.93
N SER A 118 -8.74 -11.32 -3.10
CA SER A 118 -7.73 -10.64 -2.32
C SER A 118 -6.51 -10.30 -3.15
N VAL A 119 -5.78 -9.30 -2.69
CA VAL A 119 -4.51 -8.89 -3.26
C VAL A 119 -3.53 -8.67 -2.13
N LYS A 120 -2.31 -9.14 -2.31
CA LYS A 120 -1.24 -8.89 -1.36
C LYS A 120 -0.36 -7.77 -1.87
N ILE A 121 -0.29 -6.71 -1.09
CA ILE A 121 0.51 -5.52 -1.39
C ILE A 121 1.50 -5.36 -0.25
N ASN A 122 2.78 -5.40 -0.58
CA ASN A 122 3.87 -5.40 0.41
C ASN A 122 3.70 -6.56 1.41
N LYS A 123 3.38 -6.22 2.67
CA LYS A 123 3.25 -7.19 3.75
C LYS A 123 1.82 -7.52 4.11
N TYR A 124 0.85 -6.82 3.53
CA TYR A 124 -0.55 -6.91 3.93
C TYR A 124 -1.39 -7.53 2.83
N THR A 125 -2.36 -8.32 3.24
CA THR A 125 -3.37 -8.87 2.34
C THR A 125 -4.63 -8.04 2.44
N TYR A 126 -5.12 -7.56 1.31
CA TYR A 126 -6.35 -6.78 1.21
C TYR A 126 -7.42 -7.64 0.57
N THR A 127 -8.49 -7.86 1.29
CA THR A 127 -9.62 -8.68 0.83
C THR A 127 -10.77 -7.77 0.40
N TRP A 128 -11.27 -7.99 -0.80
CA TRP A 128 -12.40 -7.25 -1.35
C TRP A 128 -13.71 -7.88 -0.95
N ASN A 129 -14.61 -7.05 -0.45
CA ASN A 129 -15.97 -7.44 -0.15
C ASN A 129 -16.92 -6.68 -1.07
N PRO A 130 -17.48 -7.33 -2.11
CA PRO A 130 -18.37 -6.66 -3.05
C PRO A 130 -19.70 -6.26 -2.43
N GLY A 131 -20.15 -6.97 -1.39
CA GLY A 131 -21.41 -6.65 -0.71
C GLY A 131 -21.41 -5.30 -0.01
N THR A 132 -20.25 -4.87 0.48
CA THR A 132 -20.07 -3.57 1.14
C THR A 132 -19.24 -2.61 0.32
N ALA A 133 -18.68 -3.07 -0.80
CA ALA A 133 -17.74 -2.33 -1.64
C ALA A 133 -16.54 -1.79 -0.82
N THR A 134 -16.01 -2.62 0.06
CA THR A 134 -14.91 -2.23 0.95
C THR A 134 -13.79 -3.25 0.93
N TRP A 135 -12.60 -2.77 1.32
CA TRP A 135 -11.42 -3.59 1.53
C TRP A 135 -11.18 -3.81 3.01
N THR A 136 -10.77 -5.01 3.38
CA THR A 136 -10.28 -5.30 4.72
C THR A 136 -8.82 -5.72 4.65
N ALA A 137 -8.00 -5.16 5.52
CA ALA A 137 -6.58 -5.46 5.60
C ALA A 137 -6.30 -6.49 6.69
N SER A 138 -5.43 -7.42 6.39
CA SER A 138 -4.97 -8.42 7.36
C SER A 138 -3.46 -8.68 7.26
#